data_dbab89b472c73269448e2d31cca0e948
#
_entry.id   dbab89b472c73269448e2d31cca0e948
#
_cell.length_a   1.000
_cell.length_b   1.000
_cell.length_c   1.000
_cell.angle_alpha   90.00
_cell.angle_beta   90.00
_cell.angle_gamma   90.00
#
_symmetry.space_group_name_H-M   'P 1'
#
loop_
_entity.id
_entity.type
_entity.pdbx_description
1 polymer ?
#
loop_
_entity_poly.entity_id
_entity_poly.type
_entity_poly.pdbx_seq_one_letter_code
_entity_poly.pdbx_strand_id
1 'polypeptide(L)'
;VEYTLLNVLSDEWVIAGIENCQAFGGIARFSFSDAIKFVKRGMKVRRAGWNGRDQHIELAVDIRYYSATDAQPRNAYHEDIGSKAIVFCGTRGEQIGWLASQADMLAEDWMLCE
;
A
#
# COMPACT_ATOMS: atom_id res chain seq x y z
N VAL A 1 -1.39 -5.40 20.76
CA VAL A 1 -1.36 -5.60 19.92
C VAL A 1 -1.26 -5.94 19.78
N GLU A 2 -1.21 -5.82 19.78
CA GLU A 2 -1.28 -6.18 19.16
C GLU A 2 -1.37 -6.44 18.50
N TYR A 3 -1.66 -6.50 18.34
CA TYR A 3 -1.87 -6.89 17.36
C TYR A 3 -1.58 -7.38 17.23
N THR A 4 -1.62 -7.32 17.30
CA THR A 4 -1.44 -7.75 16.67
C THR A 4 -1.11 -8.03 16.38
N LEU A 5 -0.98 -7.65 16.59
CA LEU A 5 -0.61 -7.88 15.75
C LEU A 5 0.13 -8.26 15.75
N LEU A 6 0.46 -8.09 16.11
CA LEU A 6 1.15 -8.32 15.54
C LEU A 6 1.98 -8.40 15.34
N ASN A 7 2.71 -8.12 15.60
CA ASN A 7 3.43 -8.11 15.02
C ASN A 7 3.94 -8.13 14.42
N VAL A 8 4.22 -7.88 14.43
CA VAL A 8 4.61 -8.19 13.55
C VAL A 8 5.42 -8.13 13.65
N LEU A 9 6.01 -7.97 14.68
CA LEU A 9 6.45 -8.28 14.37
C LEU A 9 7.00 -9.12 13.89
N SER A 10 7.40 -10.07 15.05
CA SER A 10 7.59 -10.81 13.82
C SER A 10 6.56 -10.41 12.78
N ASP A 11 7.00 -10.18 11.58
CA ASP A 11 6.06 -9.73 10.56
C ASP A 11 5.07 -10.81 10.19
N GLU A 12 5.50 -12.05 10.19
CA GLU A 12 4.59 -13.18 9.93
C GLU A 12 3.49 -13.26 10.96
N TRP A 13 3.83 -12.98 12.19
CA TRP A 13 2.85 -12.98 13.26
C TRP A 13 1.77 -11.92 13.04
N VAL A 14 2.17 -10.72 12.62
CA VAL A 14 1.22 -9.65 12.34
C VAL A 14 0.27 -10.08 11.23
N ILE A 15 0.80 -10.68 10.18
CA ILE A 15 -0.03 -11.12 9.07
C ILE A 15 -1.02 -12.19 9.54
N ALA A 16 -0.58 -13.14 10.32
CA ALA A 16 -1.47 -14.19 10.81
C ALA A 16 -2.61 -13.59 11.64
N GLY A 17 -2.30 -12.60 12.47
CA GLY A 17 -3.32 -11.94 13.25
C GLY A 17 -4.34 -11.22 12.39
N ILE A 18 -3.89 -10.53 11.36
CA ILE A 18 -4.77 -9.83 10.44
C ILE A 18 -5.63 -10.83 9.66
N GLU A 19 -5.06 -11.91 9.20
CA GLU A 19 -5.81 -12.94 8.48
C GLU A 19 -6.91 -13.51 9.35
N ASN A 20 -6.61 -13.77 10.61
CA ASN A 20 -7.62 -14.30 11.52
C ASN A 20 -8.78 -13.33 11.71
N CYS A 21 -8.49 -12.05 11.82
CA CYS A 21 -9.53 -11.04 11.93
C CYS A 21 -10.41 -11.03 10.69
N GLN A 22 -9.82 -11.16 9.53
CA GLN A 22 -10.58 -11.20 8.29
C GLN A 22 -11.42 -12.45 8.21
N ALA A 23 -10.91 -13.58 8.69
CA ALA A 23 -11.64 -14.84 8.66
C ALA A 23 -12.92 -14.79 9.46
N PHE A 24 -13.01 -13.91 10.44
CA PHE A 24 -14.22 -13.76 11.24
C PHE A 24 -15.22 -12.78 10.62
N GLY A 25 -14.99 -12.39 9.38
CA GLY A 25 -15.88 -11.48 8.70
C GLY A 25 -15.71 -10.04 9.12
N GLY A 26 -14.90 -9.78 10.11
CA GLY A 26 -14.55 -8.43 10.49
C GLY A 26 -13.47 -7.90 9.58
N ILE A 27 -13.42 -6.57 9.47
CA ILE A 27 -12.38 -5.94 8.70
C ILE A 27 -11.33 -5.45 9.69
N ALA A 28 -10.18 -6.08 9.67
CA ALA A 28 -9.09 -5.65 10.53
C ALA A 28 -8.60 -4.29 10.05
N ARG A 29 -8.42 -3.38 10.98
CA ARG A 29 -7.90 -2.05 10.70
C ARG A 29 -6.58 -1.89 11.43
N PHE A 30 -5.68 -1.13 10.82
CA PHE A 30 -4.34 -1.01 11.36
C PHE A 30 -3.77 0.36 11.03
N SER A 31 -2.59 0.60 11.56
CA SER A 31 -1.89 1.87 11.40
C SER A 31 -1.28 1.97 10.00
N PHE A 32 -0.84 3.16 9.67
CA PHE A 32 -0.12 3.39 8.43
C PHE A 32 1.19 2.59 8.38
N SER A 33 1.87 2.43 9.51
CA SER A 33 3.12 1.66 9.51
C SER A 33 2.87 0.22 9.12
N ASP A 34 1.76 -0.36 9.58
CA ASP A 34 1.40 -1.70 9.17
C ASP A 34 0.95 -1.74 7.70
N ALA A 35 0.23 -0.71 7.26
CA ALA A 35 -0.16 -0.61 5.87
C ALA A 35 1.05 -0.66 4.95
N ILE A 36 2.11 0.07 5.29
CA ILE A 36 3.32 0.08 4.48
C ILE A 36 4.00 -1.29 4.49
N LYS A 37 3.98 -2.00 5.61
CA LYS A 37 4.51 -3.37 5.65
C LYS A 37 3.80 -4.26 4.64
N PHE A 38 2.48 -4.16 4.57
CA PHE A 38 1.70 -4.95 3.61
C PHE A 38 1.97 -4.54 2.17
N VAL A 39 2.09 -3.24 1.92
CA VAL A 39 2.41 -2.74 0.58
C VAL A 39 3.75 -3.29 0.11
N LYS A 40 4.75 -3.29 0.99
CA LYS A 40 6.07 -3.82 0.64
C LYS A 40 6.05 -5.30 0.28
N ARG A 41 5.03 -6.02 0.72
CA ARG A 41 4.84 -7.43 0.40
C ARG A 41 3.97 -7.66 -0.83
N GLY A 42 3.60 -6.59 -1.50
CA GLY A 42 2.79 -6.70 -2.70
C GLY A 42 1.30 -6.74 -2.47
N MET A 43 0.86 -6.37 -1.28
CA MET A 43 -0.56 -6.35 -0.96
C MET A 43 -1.15 -4.97 -1.20
N LYS A 44 -2.46 -4.94 -1.44
CA LYS A 44 -3.19 -3.70 -1.65
C LYS A 44 -3.83 -3.27 -0.33
N VAL A 45 -3.70 -2.00 0.00
CA VAL A 45 -4.31 -1.47 1.23
C VAL A 45 -5.05 -0.19 0.90
N ARG A 46 -6.00 0.15 1.76
CA ARG A 46 -6.78 1.36 1.62
C ARG A 46 -7.22 1.87 2.98
N ARG A 47 -7.65 3.11 3.03
CA ARG A 47 -8.31 3.62 4.22
C ARG A 47 -9.80 3.35 4.12
N ALA A 48 -10.44 3.11 5.28
CA ALA A 48 -11.86 2.80 5.33
C ALA A 48 -12.72 3.93 4.76
N GLY A 49 -12.27 5.17 4.89
CA GLY A 49 -13.04 6.32 4.44
C GLY A 49 -12.89 6.69 2.98
N TRP A 50 -12.08 5.96 2.22
CA TRP A 50 -11.93 6.29 0.80
C TRP A 50 -13.20 5.94 0.04
N ASN A 51 -13.65 6.90 -0.79
CA ASN A 51 -14.94 6.79 -1.45
C ASN A 51 -14.98 5.86 -2.64
N GLY A 52 -13.89 5.74 -3.35
CA GLY A 52 -13.84 4.88 -4.53
C GLY A 52 -13.86 3.43 -4.15
N ARG A 53 -14.67 2.66 -4.83
CA ARG A 53 -14.88 1.26 -4.48
C ARG A 53 -13.58 0.46 -4.48
N ASP A 54 -12.76 0.67 -5.48
CA ASP A 54 -11.52 -0.09 -5.64
C ASP A 54 -10.29 0.76 -5.39
N GLN A 55 -10.46 1.93 -4.77
CA GLN A 55 -9.31 2.77 -4.46
C GLN A 55 -8.40 2.09 -3.47
N HIS A 56 -7.14 2.07 -3.78
CA HIS A 56 -6.13 1.46 -2.92
C HIS A 56 -4.75 1.97 -3.29
N ILE A 57 -3.77 1.65 -2.47
CA ILE A 57 -2.38 1.83 -2.83
C ILE A 57 -1.73 0.46 -2.96
N GLU A 58 -0.72 0.38 -3.79
CA GLU A 58 0.02 -0.84 -4.01
C GLU A 58 1.45 -0.51 -4.41
N LEU A 59 2.31 -1.51 -4.43
CA LEU A 59 3.70 -1.33 -4.81
C LEU A 59 3.87 -1.60 -6.30
N ALA A 60 4.45 -0.64 -7.01
CA ALA A 60 4.86 -0.85 -8.39
C ALA A 60 6.34 -1.19 -8.41
N VAL A 61 6.72 -2.11 -9.29
CA VAL A 61 8.12 -2.48 -9.51
C VAL A 61 8.41 -2.38 -11.01
N ASP A 62 9.69 -2.25 -11.34
CA ASP A 62 10.13 -2.15 -12.75
C ASP A 62 9.41 -1.02 -13.51
N ILE A 63 9.39 0.15 -12.90
CA ILE A 63 8.68 1.29 -13.46
C ILE A 63 9.35 1.77 -14.74
N ARG A 64 8.55 2.00 -15.77
CA ARG A 64 9.02 2.52 -17.04
C ARG A 64 8.16 3.70 -17.46
N TYR A 65 8.72 4.55 -18.27
CA TYR A 65 7.97 5.67 -18.82
C TYR A 65 8.51 6.02 -20.20
N TYR A 66 7.71 6.74 -20.96
CA TYR A 66 8.14 7.29 -22.24
C TYR A 66 8.50 8.74 -22.02
N SER A 67 9.72 9.12 -22.43
CA SER A 67 10.14 10.50 -22.32
C SER A 67 9.31 11.38 -23.26
N ALA A 68 8.82 12.49 -22.74
CA ALA A 68 8.10 13.45 -23.58
C ALA A 68 9.03 14.12 -24.59
N THR A 69 10.34 14.11 -24.32
CA THR A 69 11.31 14.74 -25.21
C THR A 69 11.48 13.98 -26.53
N ASP A 70 11.60 12.66 -26.47
CA ASP A 70 11.91 11.86 -27.64
C ASP A 70 11.00 10.64 -27.81
N ALA A 71 10.01 10.49 -26.95
CA ALA A 71 9.05 9.38 -26.95
C ALA A 71 9.71 8.01 -26.87
N GLN A 72 10.90 7.94 -26.30
CA GLN A 72 11.60 6.67 -26.11
C GLN A 72 11.35 6.10 -24.73
N PRO A 73 11.23 4.78 -24.60
CA PRO A 73 11.01 4.15 -23.30
C PRO A 73 12.26 4.25 -22.43
N ARG A 74 12.04 4.46 -21.15
CA ARG A 74 13.10 4.53 -20.14
C ARG A 74 12.66 3.86 -18.88
N ASN A 75 13.61 3.28 -18.17
CA ASN A 75 13.36 2.70 -16.87
C ASN A 75 13.59 3.77 -15.81
N ALA A 76 12.63 3.92 -14.91
CA ALA A 76 12.81 4.79 -13.75
C ALA A 76 13.65 4.05 -12.72
N TYR A 77 14.68 4.70 -12.23
CA TYR A 77 15.56 4.09 -11.23
C TYR A 77 16.01 5.14 -10.24
N HIS A 78 15.83 4.84 -8.98
CA HIS A 78 16.35 5.66 -7.88
C HIS A 78 17.29 4.81 -7.06
N GLU A 79 18.41 5.39 -6.71
CA GLU A 79 19.51 4.67 -6.05
C GLU A 79 19.05 3.95 -4.77
N ASP A 80 18.17 4.58 -4.00
CA ASP A 80 17.75 4.02 -2.72
C ASP A 80 16.61 3.01 -2.81
N ILE A 81 15.76 3.14 -3.82
CA ILE A 81 14.56 2.30 -3.91
C ILE A 81 14.49 1.50 -5.21
N GLY A 82 15.49 1.64 -6.06
CA GLY A 82 15.49 0.95 -7.34
C GLY A 82 14.38 1.48 -8.25
N SER A 83 13.67 0.59 -8.90
CA SER A 83 12.59 0.96 -9.82
C SER A 83 11.22 0.77 -9.16
N LYS A 84 11.10 1.11 -7.88
CA LYS A 84 9.88 0.90 -7.12
C LYS A 84 9.22 2.22 -6.76
N ALA A 85 7.90 2.19 -6.60
CA ALA A 85 7.15 3.32 -6.09
C ALA A 85 5.82 2.84 -5.53
N ILE A 86 5.24 3.65 -4.66
CA ILE A 86 3.87 3.41 -4.20
C ILE A 86 2.93 4.06 -5.19
N VAL A 87 1.94 3.32 -5.64
CA VAL A 87 0.97 3.79 -6.63
C VAL A 87 -0.39 3.93 -5.96
N PHE A 88 -1.05 5.04 -6.19
CA PHE A 88 -2.44 5.20 -5.80
C PHE A 88 -3.31 4.83 -7.01
N CYS A 89 -4.13 3.81 -6.84
CA CYS A 89 -5.06 3.36 -7.88
C CYS A 89 -6.42 3.95 -7.57
N GLY A 90 -6.74 5.03 -8.25
CA GLY A 90 -7.98 5.74 -8.03
C GLY A 90 -9.01 5.45 -9.11
N THR A 91 -10.15 6.12 -9.01
CA THR A 91 -11.22 5.93 -9.98
C THR A 91 -10.89 6.46 -11.36
N ARG A 92 -9.88 7.31 -11.47
CA ARG A 92 -9.47 7.91 -12.75
C ARG A 92 -8.13 7.40 -13.26
N GLY A 93 -7.59 6.35 -12.64
CA GLY A 93 -6.34 5.77 -13.06
C GLY A 93 -5.31 5.74 -11.95
N GLU A 94 -4.10 5.35 -12.31
CA GLU A 94 -3.02 5.17 -11.36
C GLU A 94 -2.16 6.43 -11.27
N GLN A 95 -1.80 6.80 -10.05
CA GLN A 95 -0.86 7.87 -9.78
C GLN A 95 0.40 7.25 -9.21
N ILE A 96 1.45 7.23 -9.99
CA ILE A 96 2.74 6.68 -9.55
C ILE A 96 3.46 7.71 -8.70
N GLY A 97 4.00 7.25 -7.57
CA GLY A 97 4.68 8.16 -6.66
C GLY A 97 3.73 8.87 -5.72
N TRP A 98 2.74 8.15 -5.23
CA TRP A 98 1.77 8.71 -4.28
C TRP A 98 2.44 9.16 -2.99
N LEU A 99 2.03 10.33 -2.50
CA LEU A 99 2.52 10.89 -1.25
C LEU A 99 1.40 10.86 -0.22
N ALA A 100 1.69 10.26 0.93
CA ALA A 100 0.73 10.21 2.02
C ALA A 100 0.58 11.59 2.66
N SER A 101 -0.65 11.99 2.92
CA SER A 101 -0.90 13.20 3.69
C SER A 101 -0.65 12.93 5.17
N GLN A 102 -0.61 13.99 5.97
CA GLN A 102 -0.52 13.82 7.43
C GLN A 102 -1.70 12.99 7.95
N ALA A 103 -2.89 13.24 7.42
CA ALA A 103 -4.08 12.49 7.81
C ALA A 103 -3.90 11.01 7.49
N ASP A 104 -3.34 10.69 6.34
CA ASP A 104 -3.10 9.29 5.96
C ASP A 104 -2.08 8.63 6.87
N MET A 105 -1.01 9.33 7.19
CA MET A 105 0.06 8.78 8.01
C MET A 105 -0.35 8.55 9.46
N LEU A 106 -1.26 9.36 9.97
CA LEU A 106 -1.71 9.27 11.35
C LEU A 106 -2.98 8.45 11.52
N ALA A 107 -3.56 7.98 10.43
CA ALA A 107 -4.81 7.24 10.48
C ALA A 107 -4.61 5.83 11.04
N GLU A 108 -5.65 5.34 11.69
CA GLU A 108 -5.68 3.99 12.24
C GLU A 108 -6.75 3.14 11.56
N ASP A 109 -7.21 3.57 10.39
CA ASP A 109 -8.30 2.90 9.69
C ASP A 109 -7.85 2.25 8.38
N TRP A 110 -6.59 1.96 8.25
CA TRP A 110 -6.06 1.24 7.09
C TRP A 110 -6.54 -0.20 7.11
N MET A 111 -6.78 -0.76 5.95
CA MET A 111 -7.29 -2.12 5.83
C MET A 111 -6.80 -2.75 4.55
N LEU A 112 -6.79 -4.08 4.52
CA LEU A 112 -6.42 -4.82 3.32
C LEU A 112 -7.57 -4.80 2.31
N CYS A 113 -7.21 -4.75 1.04
CA CYS A 113 -8.13 -4.93 -0.06
C CYS A 113 -8.00 -6.33 -0.61
N GLU A 114 -9.11 -6.83 -1.09
CA GLU A 114 -9.09 -8.12 -1.76
C GLU A 114 -9.20 -8.00 -3.26
#